data_17f18f0be465f79f8f720d124b5b6360
#
_entry.id   17f18f0be465f79f8f720d124b5b6360
#
_cell.length_a   1.000
_cell.length_b   1.000
_cell.length_c   1.000
_cell.angle_alpha   90.00
_cell.angle_beta   90.00
_cell.angle_gamma   90.00
#
_symmetry.space_group_name_H-M   'P 1'
#
loop_
_entity.id
_entity.type
_entity.pdbx_description
1 polymer ?
#
loop_
_entity_poly.entity_id
_entity_poly.type
_entity_poly.pdbx_seq_one_letter_code
_entity_poly.pdbx_strand_id
1 'polypeptide(L)'
;PRVERSKESLEEIELVPFAQAFQEGLDVIMTAHVVYPAWDEDSAATFSNYILNDLLRIKMQFQGLVMSDDLEMQAVTQTPEELPALAINAGVDLFLICHDLDKVTRLQDAMIDGIETGKIPHETVDHSFNRIIKSKEKLTDEEMDLEHILEENQKLAEEMRSYLTE
;
A
#
# COMPACT_ATOMS: atom_id res chain seq x y z
N PRO A 1 -9.92 -7.50 10.66
CA PRO A 1 -11.07 -6.59 10.69
C PRO A 1 -11.95 -6.74 9.45
N ARG A 2 -13.22 -6.30 9.52
CA ARG A 2 -14.20 -6.44 8.46
C ARG A 2 -15.09 -5.19 8.43
N VAL A 3 -15.42 -4.66 7.25
CA VAL A 3 -16.24 -3.46 7.06
C VAL A 3 -17.47 -3.81 6.23
N GLU A 4 -18.62 -3.84 6.90
CA GLU A 4 -19.93 -4.19 6.33
C GLU A 4 -20.62 -2.93 5.77
N ARG A 5 -20.13 -2.42 4.64
CA ARG A 5 -20.75 -1.31 3.91
C ARG A 5 -21.15 -1.77 2.51
N SER A 6 -22.17 -1.14 1.94
CA SER A 6 -22.54 -1.42 0.55
C SER A 6 -21.47 -0.89 -0.41
N LYS A 7 -21.39 -1.48 -1.59
CA LYS A 7 -20.48 -1.08 -2.65
C LYS A 7 -20.67 0.39 -3.03
N GLU A 8 -21.92 0.83 -3.15
CA GLU A 8 -22.28 2.21 -3.47
C GLU A 8 -21.74 3.17 -2.40
N SER A 9 -21.94 2.86 -1.12
CA SER A 9 -21.42 3.68 -0.01
C SER A 9 -19.91 3.78 -0.03
N LEU A 10 -19.21 2.66 -0.28
CA LEU A 10 -17.76 2.64 -0.37
C LEU A 10 -17.24 3.46 -1.56
N GLU A 11 -17.91 3.38 -2.72
CA GLU A 11 -17.52 4.11 -3.92
C GLU A 11 -17.83 5.62 -3.84
N GLU A 12 -18.95 5.99 -3.24
CA GLU A 12 -19.40 7.39 -3.19
C GLU A 12 -18.77 8.19 -2.04
N ILE A 13 -18.29 7.53 -1.00
CA ILE A 13 -17.76 8.20 0.19
C ILE A 13 -16.28 7.87 0.40
N GLU A 14 -15.95 6.57 0.55
CA GLU A 14 -14.63 6.17 1.02
C GLU A 14 -13.55 6.27 -0.07
N LEU A 15 -13.91 6.05 -1.34
CA LEU A 15 -12.95 6.17 -2.45
C LEU A 15 -12.74 7.59 -2.94
N VAL A 16 -13.60 8.54 -2.60
CA VAL A 16 -13.50 9.93 -3.08
C VAL A 16 -12.17 10.58 -2.72
N PRO A 17 -11.70 10.56 -1.46
CA PRO A 17 -10.41 11.17 -1.11
C PRO A 17 -9.23 10.49 -1.83
N PHE A 18 -9.28 9.19 -2.08
CA PHE A 18 -8.24 8.49 -2.85
C PHE A 18 -8.23 8.94 -4.30
N ALA A 19 -9.40 9.04 -4.93
CA ALA A 19 -9.51 9.51 -6.30
C ALA A 19 -8.97 10.94 -6.47
N GLN A 20 -9.23 11.82 -5.52
CA GLN A 20 -8.68 13.18 -5.50
C GLN A 20 -7.15 13.16 -5.33
N ALA A 21 -6.63 12.40 -4.37
CA ALA A 21 -5.19 12.28 -4.16
C ALA A 21 -4.45 11.73 -5.40
N PHE A 22 -5.07 10.81 -6.14
CA PHE A 22 -4.49 10.29 -7.39
C PHE A 22 -4.42 11.35 -8.49
N GLN A 23 -5.44 12.21 -8.59
CA GLN A 23 -5.44 13.34 -9.52
C GLN A 23 -4.36 14.38 -9.17
N GLU A 24 -4.06 14.55 -7.88
CA GLU A 24 -2.99 15.43 -7.39
C GLU A 24 -1.59 14.78 -7.47
N GLY A 25 -1.50 13.55 -7.98
CA GLY A 25 -0.22 12.90 -8.25
C GLY A 25 0.35 12.11 -7.08
N LEU A 26 -0.49 11.56 -6.21
CA LEU A 26 -0.03 10.68 -5.14
C LEU A 26 0.82 9.52 -5.68
N ASP A 27 2.04 9.37 -5.17
CA ASP A 27 2.99 8.36 -5.64
C ASP A 27 2.88 7.01 -4.93
N VAL A 28 2.43 6.97 -3.70
CA VAL A 28 2.38 5.75 -2.88
C VAL A 28 1.07 5.66 -2.12
N ILE A 29 0.47 4.48 -2.11
CA ILE A 29 -0.69 4.15 -1.28
C ILE A 29 -0.34 2.97 -0.38
N MET A 30 -0.82 2.98 0.87
CA MET A 30 -0.72 1.86 1.79
C MET A 30 -2.03 1.08 1.80
N THR A 31 -1.95 -0.25 1.79
CA THR A 31 -3.12 -1.12 1.92
C THR A 31 -3.56 -1.24 3.38
N ALA A 32 -4.71 -1.88 3.61
CA ALA A 32 -5.18 -2.23 4.95
C ALA A 32 -5.50 -3.72 5.04
N HIS A 33 -5.20 -4.35 6.17
CA HIS A 33 -5.56 -5.75 6.45
C HIS A 33 -7.03 -5.86 6.86
N VAL A 34 -7.92 -5.32 6.02
CA VAL A 34 -9.36 -5.22 6.23
C VAL A 34 -10.09 -5.93 5.11
N VAL A 35 -11.08 -6.75 5.46
CA VAL A 35 -12.00 -7.39 4.51
C VAL A 35 -13.16 -6.45 4.22
N TYR A 36 -13.43 -6.23 2.93
CA TYR A 36 -14.57 -5.48 2.42
C TYR A 36 -15.46 -6.42 1.62
N PRO A 37 -16.47 -7.06 2.24
CA PRO A 37 -17.28 -8.08 1.57
C PRO A 37 -18.00 -7.63 0.32
N ALA A 38 -18.28 -6.34 0.20
CA ALA A 38 -18.88 -5.76 -1.01
C ALA A 38 -17.97 -5.85 -2.26
N TRP A 39 -16.67 -6.06 -2.06
CA TRP A 39 -15.66 -6.19 -3.13
C TRP A 39 -15.00 -7.56 -3.13
N ASP A 40 -14.62 -8.08 -1.95
CA ASP A 40 -13.99 -9.38 -1.78
C ASP A 40 -14.34 -9.92 -0.39
N GLU A 41 -15.08 -11.02 -0.34
CA GLU A 41 -15.59 -11.58 0.91
C GLU A 41 -14.51 -12.38 1.68
N ASP A 42 -13.55 -12.92 0.95
CA ASP A 42 -12.61 -13.90 1.46
C ASP A 42 -11.24 -13.31 1.79
N SER A 43 -10.85 -12.20 1.13
CA SER A 43 -9.51 -11.64 1.24
C SER A 43 -9.52 -10.24 1.85
N ALA A 44 -8.55 -9.97 2.73
CA ALA A 44 -8.26 -8.59 3.13
C ALA A 44 -7.76 -7.79 1.92
N ALA A 45 -7.95 -6.46 1.93
CA ALA A 45 -7.59 -5.59 0.80
C ALA A 45 -6.12 -5.78 0.36
N THR A 46 -5.20 -6.02 1.29
CA THR A 46 -3.79 -6.31 1.00
C THR A 46 -3.60 -7.54 0.09
N PHE A 47 -4.50 -8.51 0.16
CA PHE A 47 -4.39 -9.79 -0.57
C PHE A 47 -5.47 -9.98 -1.63
N SER A 48 -6.27 -8.93 -1.89
CA SER A 48 -7.37 -8.98 -2.85
C SER A 48 -6.94 -8.49 -4.23
N ASN A 49 -6.86 -9.42 -5.18
CA ASN A 49 -6.61 -9.07 -6.58
C ASN A 49 -7.68 -8.12 -7.13
N TYR A 50 -8.95 -8.34 -6.77
CA TYR A 50 -10.04 -7.45 -7.20
C TYR A 50 -9.81 -6.01 -6.71
N ILE A 51 -9.45 -5.82 -5.42
CA ILE A 51 -9.26 -4.48 -4.87
C ILE A 51 -8.03 -3.81 -5.47
N LEU A 52 -6.90 -4.52 -5.56
CA LEU A 52 -5.64 -3.90 -5.97
C LEU A 52 -5.48 -3.80 -7.49
N ASN A 53 -5.96 -4.78 -8.27
CA ASN A 53 -5.85 -4.72 -9.72
C ASN A 53 -7.11 -4.16 -10.37
N ASP A 54 -8.30 -4.76 -10.16
CA ASP A 54 -9.49 -4.34 -10.91
C ASP A 54 -9.99 -2.96 -10.45
N LEU A 55 -10.09 -2.74 -9.13
CA LEU A 55 -10.58 -1.47 -8.61
C LEU A 55 -9.51 -0.38 -8.66
N LEU A 56 -8.33 -0.61 -8.03
CA LEU A 56 -7.31 0.42 -7.87
C LEU A 56 -6.57 0.70 -9.19
N ARG A 57 -6.00 -0.34 -9.84
CA ARG A 57 -5.20 -0.16 -11.07
C ARG A 57 -6.05 0.16 -12.28
N ILE A 58 -7.13 -0.63 -12.52
CA ILE A 58 -7.92 -0.52 -13.75
C ILE A 58 -8.98 0.57 -13.62
N LYS A 59 -9.88 0.49 -12.62
CA LYS A 59 -11.01 1.43 -12.51
C LYS A 59 -10.56 2.82 -12.07
N MET A 60 -9.70 2.92 -11.05
CA MET A 60 -9.21 4.20 -10.52
C MET A 60 -7.92 4.70 -11.22
N GLN A 61 -7.31 3.88 -12.09
CA GLN A 61 -6.12 4.22 -12.89
C GLN A 61 -4.88 4.62 -12.07
N PHE A 62 -4.75 4.14 -10.84
CA PHE A 62 -3.59 4.41 -10.00
C PHE A 62 -2.32 3.76 -10.57
N GLN A 63 -1.28 4.56 -10.83
CA GLN A 63 -0.02 4.13 -11.42
C GLN A 63 1.17 4.13 -10.44
N GLY A 64 0.95 4.61 -9.22
CA GLY A 64 1.97 4.68 -8.18
C GLY A 64 2.24 3.33 -7.50
N LEU A 65 3.02 3.36 -6.42
CA LEU A 65 3.36 2.18 -5.62
C LEU A 65 2.23 1.79 -4.67
N VAL A 66 2.01 0.49 -4.55
CA VAL A 66 1.16 -0.12 -3.52
C VAL A 66 2.06 -0.74 -2.46
N MET A 67 2.03 -0.19 -1.26
CA MET A 67 2.73 -0.70 -0.10
C MET A 67 1.77 -1.45 0.82
N SER A 68 2.19 -2.58 1.39
CA SER A 68 1.38 -3.23 2.43
C SER A 68 1.36 -2.38 3.70
N ASP A 69 0.33 -2.51 4.53
CA ASP A 69 0.45 -2.23 5.96
C ASP A 69 1.39 -3.25 6.61
N ASP A 70 1.78 -3.04 7.87
CA ASP A 70 2.73 -3.90 8.56
C ASP A 70 2.26 -5.37 8.58
N LEU A 71 3.03 -6.22 7.92
CA LEU A 71 2.75 -7.65 7.81
C LEU A 71 2.94 -8.42 9.13
N GLU A 72 3.36 -7.74 10.20
CA GLU A 72 3.44 -8.32 11.55
C GLU A 72 2.16 -8.11 12.36
N MET A 73 1.19 -7.38 11.82
CA MET A 73 -0.10 -7.17 12.49
C MET A 73 -0.85 -8.50 12.67
N GLN A 74 -1.56 -8.63 13.80
CA GLN A 74 -2.36 -9.82 14.13
C GLN A 74 -3.46 -10.16 13.11
N ALA A 75 -3.83 -9.22 12.27
CA ALA A 75 -4.79 -9.41 11.19
C ALA A 75 -4.22 -10.24 10.02
N VAL A 76 -2.89 -10.38 9.96
CA VAL A 76 -2.18 -11.23 8.99
C VAL A 76 -2.00 -12.61 9.61
N THR A 77 -2.74 -13.58 9.08
CA THR A 77 -2.74 -14.96 9.60
C THR A 77 -1.92 -15.93 8.74
N GLN A 78 -1.46 -15.46 7.58
CA GLN A 78 -0.64 -16.22 6.64
C GLN A 78 0.78 -16.41 7.18
N THR A 79 1.40 -17.52 6.83
CA THR A 79 2.80 -17.77 7.17
C THR A 79 3.74 -16.88 6.33
N PRO A 80 4.96 -16.58 6.79
CA PRO A 80 5.94 -15.86 5.98
C PRO A 80 6.21 -16.48 4.61
N GLU A 81 6.06 -17.80 4.48
CA GLU A 81 6.27 -18.54 3.25
C GLU A 81 5.12 -18.36 2.23
N GLU A 82 3.92 -18.06 2.70
CA GLU A 82 2.74 -17.83 1.87
C GLU A 82 2.58 -16.38 1.43
N LEU A 83 2.98 -15.44 2.30
CA LEU A 83 2.74 -14.00 2.15
C LEU A 83 3.22 -13.42 0.81
N PRO A 84 4.46 -13.69 0.33
CA PRO A 84 4.95 -13.05 -0.89
C PRO A 84 4.11 -13.38 -2.10
N ALA A 85 3.79 -14.65 -2.30
CA ALA A 85 3.00 -15.06 -3.46
C ALA A 85 1.58 -14.48 -3.43
N LEU A 86 0.95 -14.43 -2.26
CA LEU A 86 -0.38 -13.84 -2.10
C LEU A 86 -0.37 -12.33 -2.37
N ALA A 87 0.54 -11.60 -1.74
CA ALA A 87 0.57 -10.15 -1.83
C ALA A 87 1.04 -9.64 -3.20
N ILE A 88 2.10 -10.23 -3.78
CA ILE A 88 2.62 -9.84 -5.09
C ILE A 88 1.58 -10.14 -6.19
N ASN A 89 0.96 -11.31 -6.17
CA ASN A 89 -0.08 -11.65 -7.14
C ASN A 89 -1.34 -10.81 -6.98
N ALA A 90 -1.61 -10.30 -5.78
CA ALA A 90 -2.68 -9.34 -5.55
C ALA A 90 -2.36 -7.93 -6.07
N GLY A 91 -1.08 -7.56 -6.22
CA GLY A 91 -0.66 -6.27 -6.75
C GLY A 91 0.11 -5.37 -5.78
N VAL A 92 0.59 -5.91 -4.66
CA VAL A 92 1.48 -5.20 -3.71
C VAL A 92 2.90 -5.11 -4.29
N ASP A 93 3.48 -3.91 -4.25
CA ASP A 93 4.84 -3.63 -4.74
C ASP A 93 5.89 -3.64 -3.63
N LEU A 94 5.52 -3.21 -2.42
CA LEU A 94 6.42 -3.06 -1.28
C LEU A 94 5.82 -3.71 -0.03
N PHE A 95 6.65 -4.44 0.70
CA PHE A 95 6.29 -5.05 1.98
C PHE A 95 6.81 -4.24 3.14
N LEU A 96 5.94 -3.98 4.13
CA LEU A 96 6.31 -3.34 5.38
C LEU A 96 6.43 -4.39 6.47
N ILE A 97 7.62 -4.45 7.11
CA ILE A 97 7.93 -5.27 8.28
C ILE A 97 8.69 -4.38 9.24
N CYS A 98 8.15 -4.18 10.44
CA CYS A 98 8.60 -3.11 11.32
C CYS A 98 9.62 -3.56 12.38
N HIS A 99 9.63 -4.85 12.78
CA HIS A 99 10.38 -5.29 13.97
C HIS A 99 11.19 -6.57 13.76
N ASP A 100 10.65 -7.58 13.05
CA ASP A 100 11.24 -8.91 12.95
C ASP A 100 12.12 -9.06 11.70
N LEU A 101 13.44 -8.91 11.87
CA LEU A 101 14.41 -9.09 10.78
C LEU A 101 14.49 -10.53 10.27
N ASP A 102 14.23 -11.53 11.14
CA ASP A 102 14.20 -12.94 10.69
C ASP A 102 13.01 -13.16 9.76
N LYS A 103 11.88 -12.50 10.02
CA LYS A 103 10.73 -12.51 9.11
C LYS A 103 11.06 -11.89 7.75
N VAL A 104 11.84 -10.80 7.70
CA VAL A 104 12.31 -10.20 6.44
C VAL A 104 13.07 -11.23 5.60
N THR A 105 14.02 -11.96 6.22
CA THR A 105 14.82 -12.97 5.54
C THR A 105 13.93 -14.12 5.01
N ARG A 106 13.01 -14.62 5.82
CA ARG A 106 12.07 -15.67 5.41
C ARG A 106 11.16 -15.24 4.26
N LEU A 107 10.66 -14.00 4.29
CA LEU A 107 9.87 -13.43 3.19
C LEU A 107 10.69 -13.31 1.90
N GLN A 108 11.96 -12.89 2.02
CA GLN A 108 12.85 -12.80 0.87
C GLN A 108 13.12 -14.18 0.25
N ASP A 109 13.43 -15.19 1.07
CA ASP A 109 13.65 -16.56 0.61
C ASP A 109 12.39 -17.14 -0.06
N ALA A 110 11.22 -16.90 0.55
CA ALA A 110 9.94 -17.33 -0.02
C ALA A 110 9.58 -16.61 -1.32
N MET A 111 9.98 -15.35 -1.47
CA MET A 111 9.82 -14.60 -2.72
C MET A 111 10.68 -15.20 -3.83
N ILE A 112 11.94 -15.51 -3.55
CA ILE A 112 12.87 -16.16 -4.48
C ILE A 112 12.31 -17.53 -4.91
N ASP A 113 11.93 -18.38 -3.94
CA ASP A 113 11.32 -19.69 -4.22
C ASP A 113 10.04 -19.54 -5.06
N GLY A 114 9.20 -18.55 -4.72
CA GLY A 114 7.98 -18.27 -5.47
C GLY A 114 8.22 -17.90 -6.94
N ILE A 115 9.28 -17.14 -7.22
CA ILE A 115 9.69 -16.78 -8.58
C ILE A 115 10.25 -17.99 -9.31
N GLU A 116 11.19 -18.72 -8.67
CA GLU A 116 11.83 -19.90 -9.28
C GLU A 116 10.84 -21.03 -9.59
N THR A 117 9.83 -21.20 -8.74
CA THR A 117 8.78 -22.22 -8.92
C THR A 117 7.62 -21.76 -9.80
N GLY A 118 7.59 -20.50 -10.23
CA GLY A 118 6.52 -19.91 -11.04
C GLY A 118 5.23 -19.60 -10.27
N LYS A 119 5.22 -19.68 -8.94
CA LYS A 119 4.11 -19.21 -8.10
C LYS A 119 3.93 -17.68 -8.17
N ILE A 120 5.04 -16.98 -8.38
CA ILE A 120 5.09 -15.54 -8.64
C ILE A 120 5.56 -15.34 -10.09
N PRO A 121 4.71 -14.85 -11.01
CA PRO A 121 5.11 -14.63 -12.40
C PRO A 121 6.22 -13.58 -12.51
N HIS A 122 7.23 -13.81 -13.32
CA HIS A 122 8.31 -12.83 -13.58
C HIS A 122 7.76 -11.48 -14.04
N GLU A 123 6.77 -11.47 -14.90
CA GLU A 123 6.13 -10.25 -15.39
C GLU A 123 5.56 -9.39 -14.27
N THR A 124 4.96 -10.01 -13.24
CA THR A 124 4.44 -9.28 -12.07
C THR A 124 5.57 -8.60 -11.29
N VAL A 125 6.69 -9.30 -11.11
CA VAL A 125 7.89 -8.75 -10.47
C VAL A 125 8.47 -7.61 -11.29
N ASP A 126 8.59 -7.77 -12.59
CA ASP A 126 9.11 -6.73 -13.50
C ASP A 126 8.23 -5.46 -13.46
N HIS A 127 6.92 -5.62 -13.43
CA HIS A 127 6.00 -4.49 -13.30
C HIS A 127 6.19 -3.75 -11.96
N SER A 128 6.29 -4.47 -10.84
CA SER A 128 6.54 -3.87 -9.53
C SER A 128 7.91 -3.19 -9.47
N PHE A 129 8.95 -3.85 -9.96
CA PHE A 129 10.29 -3.28 -10.03
C PHE A 129 10.33 -1.98 -10.83
N ASN A 130 9.70 -1.95 -12.00
CA ASN A 130 9.64 -0.76 -12.84
C ASN A 130 8.92 0.40 -12.14
N ARG A 131 7.83 0.13 -11.40
CA ARG A 131 7.15 1.16 -10.59
C ARG A 131 8.04 1.70 -9.48
N ILE A 132 8.78 0.82 -8.80
CA ILE A 132 9.73 1.21 -7.74
C ILE A 132 10.84 2.11 -8.30
N ILE A 133 11.46 1.72 -9.43
CA ILE A 133 12.51 2.53 -10.07
C ILE A 133 11.96 3.89 -10.48
N LYS A 134 10.82 3.92 -11.17
CA LYS A 134 10.16 5.17 -11.58
C LYS A 134 9.83 6.10 -10.41
N SER A 135 9.42 5.54 -9.28
CA SER A 135 9.15 6.34 -8.08
C SER A 135 10.44 6.90 -7.49
N LYS A 136 11.52 6.10 -7.46
CA LYS A 136 12.85 6.55 -6.98
C LYS A 136 13.47 7.63 -7.87
N GLU A 137 13.24 7.58 -9.18
CA GLU A 137 13.72 8.61 -10.12
C GLU A 137 13.12 10.00 -9.87
N LYS A 138 11.99 10.08 -9.18
CA LYS A 138 11.37 11.34 -8.77
C LYS A 138 12.00 11.94 -7.51
N LEU A 139 12.76 11.16 -6.77
CA LEU A 139 13.49 11.64 -5.60
C LEU A 139 14.65 12.49 -6.10
N THR A 140 14.62 13.78 -5.84
CA THR A 140 15.71 14.69 -6.15
C THR A 140 16.72 14.69 -5.02
N ASP A 141 18.01 14.85 -5.35
CA ASP A 141 19.08 15.08 -4.36
C ASP A 141 19.05 16.54 -3.82
N GLU A 142 17.90 17.19 -3.84
CA GLU A 142 17.75 18.49 -3.20
C GLU A 142 18.03 18.33 -1.71
N GLU A 143 19.03 19.03 -1.22
CA GLU A 143 19.29 19.13 0.22
C GLU A 143 18.00 19.56 0.90
N MET A 144 17.45 18.66 1.71
CA MET A 144 16.23 18.92 2.44
C MET A 144 16.54 19.99 3.49
N ASP A 145 16.01 21.22 3.30
CA ASP A 145 16.12 22.28 4.30
C ASP A 145 15.28 21.93 5.53
N LEU A 146 15.91 21.20 6.44
CA LEU A 146 15.28 20.72 7.67
C LEU A 146 14.81 21.88 8.55
N GLU A 147 15.49 23.03 8.53
CA GLU A 147 15.08 24.22 9.31
C GLU A 147 13.77 24.77 8.75
N HIS A 148 13.66 24.90 7.44
CA HIS A 148 12.42 25.34 6.79
C HIS A 148 11.24 24.40 7.05
N ILE A 149 11.47 23.07 6.94
CA ILE A 149 10.44 22.06 7.21
C ILE A 149 9.98 22.12 8.69
N LEU A 150 10.90 22.30 9.63
CA LEU A 150 10.57 22.43 11.05
C LEU A 150 9.76 23.70 11.32
N GLU A 151 10.10 24.83 10.70
CA GLU A 151 9.35 26.08 10.82
C GLU A 151 7.93 25.96 10.26
N GLU A 152 7.76 25.34 9.08
CA GLU A 152 6.44 25.10 8.49
C GLU A 152 5.57 24.17 9.34
N ASN A 153 6.15 23.08 9.86
CA ASN A 153 5.46 22.18 10.76
C ASN A 153 5.04 22.85 12.07
N GLN A 154 5.86 23.77 12.62
CA GLN A 154 5.48 24.53 13.81
C GLN A 154 4.32 25.47 13.53
N LYS A 155 4.33 26.20 12.40
CA LYS A 155 3.22 27.07 11.99
C LYS A 155 1.93 26.29 11.83
N LEU A 156 2.00 25.12 11.14
CA LEU A 156 0.84 24.26 10.95
C LEU A 156 0.29 23.76 12.30
N ALA A 157 1.17 23.36 13.22
CA ALA A 157 0.78 22.93 14.56
C ALA A 157 0.12 24.05 15.39
N GLU A 158 0.57 25.29 15.25
CA GLU A 158 -0.04 26.47 15.88
C GLU A 158 -1.42 26.78 15.29
N GLU A 159 -1.54 26.72 13.97
CA GLU A 159 -2.82 26.86 13.27
C GLU A 159 -3.83 25.81 13.72
N MET A 160 -3.43 24.54 13.75
CA MET A 160 -4.30 23.45 14.22
C MET A 160 -4.74 23.64 15.68
N ARG A 161 -3.86 24.14 16.55
CA ARG A 161 -4.23 24.44 17.96
C ARG A 161 -5.27 25.54 18.06
N SER A 162 -5.25 26.53 17.18
CA SER A 162 -6.24 27.62 17.19
C SER A 162 -7.65 27.12 16.92
N TYR A 163 -7.81 26.11 16.05
CA TYR A 163 -9.11 25.48 15.77
C TYR A 163 -9.64 24.60 16.92
N LEU A 164 -8.77 24.13 17.83
CA LEU A 164 -9.16 23.29 18.96
C LEU A 164 -9.55 24.11 20.21
N THR A 165 -9.32 25.43 20.20
CA THR A 165 -9.57 26.34 21.34
C THR A 165 -10.77 27.26 21.12
N GLU A 166 -11.45 27.18 19.99
CA GLU A 166 -12.79 27.73 19.71
C GLU A 166 -13.90 26.69 19.98
#